data_deff7ed2242dfa4e6f9944d78b09f1bf
#
_entry.id   deff7ed2242dfa4e6f9944d78b09f1bf
#
_cell.length_a   1.000
_cell.length_b   1.000
_cell.length_c   1.000
_cell.angle_alpha   90.00
_cell.angle_beta   90.00
_cell.angle_gamma   90.00
#
_symmetry.space_group_name_H-M   'P 1'
#
loop_
_entity.id
_entity.type
_entity.pdbx_description
1 polymer ?
#
loop_
_entity_poly.entity_id
_entity_poly.type
_entity_poly.pdbx_seq_one_letter_code
_entity_poly.pdbx_strand_id
1 'polypeptide(L)'
;MKKAILLSGGVDSICLAYGIKPEIAYTIDYGQTVAEREIYVSKYICSILNIEHKVIKVDCKHLGSGSLADAKSSNISPSKEWWPFRNQLLVTLASMQSLKDSVNEIYLASVKSDNFHKDGTERFYNLLNNLLFYQEGEIKVICPTLENYSHELVTKYNVPITLITMAHSCHISNLACGICSGCIKQLKVRYELGIE
;
A
#
# COMPACT_ATOMS: atom_id res chain seq x y z
N MET A 1 9.99 15.40 -12.78
CA MET A 1 8.57 15.14 -12.44
C MET A 1 8.53 14.75 -10.96
N LYS A 2 7.60 15.31 -10.21
CA LYS A 2 7.48 15.04 -8.77
C LYS A 2 6.76 13.72 -8.55
N LYS A 3 7.30 12.88 -7.65
CA LYS A 3 6.81 11.51 -7.39
C LYS A 3 6.13 11.46 -6.03
N ALA A 4 5.01 10.76 -5.96
CA ALA A 4 4.43 10.35 -4.70
C ALA A 4 4.34 8.83 -4.60
N ILE A 5 4.21 8.31 -3.38
CA ILE A 5 3.95 6.89 -3.12
C ILE A 5 2.73 6.74 -2.22
N LEU A 6 1.90 5.73 -2.48
CA LEU A 6 0.94 5.22 -1.50
C LEU A 6 1.70 4.36 -0.47
N LEU A 7 1.78 4.84 0.76
CA LEU A 7 2.53 4.22 1.85
C LEU A 7 1.60 3.75 2.96
N SER A 8 1.49 2.43 3.13
CA SER A 8 0.66 1.80 4.17
C SER A 8 1.47 1.36 5.41
N GLY A 9 2.79 1.53 5.40
CA GLY A 9 3.65 1.00 6.46
C GLY A 9 3.87 -0.51 6.41
N GLY A 10 3.34 -1.21 5.41
CA GLY A 10 3.64 -2.62 5.14
C GLY A 10 5.00 -2.79 4.44
N VAL A 11 5.55 -4.02 4.50
CA VAL A 11 6.88 -4.34 3.96
C VAL A 11 7.07 -3.85 2.52
N ASP A 12 6.12 -4.15 1.63
CA ASP A 12 6.25 -3.86 0.21
C ASP A 12 6.33 -2.35 -0.06
N SER A 13 5.46 -1.58 0.59
CA SER A 13 5.42 -0.12 0.43
C SER A 13 6.65 0.57 1.02
N ILE A 14 7.21 0.05 2.13
CA ILE A 14 8.46 0.53 2.71
C ILE A 14 9.63 0.24 1.77
N CYS A 15 9.72 -0.97 1.21
CA CYS A 15 10.76 -1.33 0.25
C CYS A 15 10.75 -0.41 -0.97
N LEU A 16 9.56 -0.17 -1.52
CA LEU A 16 9.42 0.69 -2.69
C LEU A 16 9.77 2.15 -2.33
N ALA A 17 9.30 2.68 -1.20
CA ALA A 17 9.64 4.03 -0.75
C ALA A 17 11.15 4.22 -0.61
N TYR A 18 11.85 3.24 -0.02
CA TYR A 18 13.31 3.26 0.10
C TYR A 18 14.01 3.24 -1.26
N GLY A 19 13.51 2.42 -2.20
CA GLY A 19 14.11 2.26 -3.52
C GLY A 19 13.94 3.45 -4.44
N ILE A 20 12.74 4.06 -4.49
CA ILE A 20 12.43 5.14 -5.43
C ILE A 20 12.65 6.54 -4.86
N LYS A 21 12.72 6.67 -3.52
CA LYS A 21 12.90 7.94 -2.80
C LYS A 21 11.95 9.04 -3.32
N PRO A 22 10.62 8.85 -3.15
CA PRO A 22 9.65 9.83 -3.61
C PRO A 22 9.74 11.12 -2.78
N GLU A 23 9.27 12.22 -3.31
CA GLU A 23 9.22 13.50 -2.59
C GLU A 23 8.09 13.50 -1.54
N ILE A 24 6.97 12.78 -1.82
CA ILE A 24 5.79 12.74 -0.95
C ILE A 24 5.32 11.29 -0.76
N ALA A 25 4.87 10.98 0.45
CA ALA A 25 4.14 9.75 0.74
C ALA A 25 2.71 10.08 1.19
N TYR A 26 1.73 9.43 0.58
CA TYR A 26 0.33 9.49 0.98
C TYR A 26 -0.04 8.24 1.76
N THR A 27 -0.53 8.39 2.98
CA THR A 27 -1.19 7.34 3.74
C THR A 27 -2.68 7.65 3.78
N ILE A 28 -3.52 6.70 3.38
CA ILE A 28 -4.95 6.92 3.28
C ILE A 28 -5.66 6.20 4.43
N ASP A 29 -6.35 6.98 5.26
CA ASP A 29 -7.31 6.50 6.24
C ASP A 29 -8.69 6.51 5.57
N TYR A 30 -9.18 5.30 5.12
CA TYR A 30 -10.49 5.15 4.49
C TYR A 30 -11.48 4.43 5.42
N GLY A 31 -11.13 4.30 6.74
CA GLY A 31 -11.91 3.61 7.75
C GLY A 31 -11.50 2.16 7.98
N GLN A 32 -10.33 1.73 7.49
CA GLN A 32 -9.78 0.41 7.77
C GLN A 32 -9.37 0.27 9.24
N THR A 33 -9.53 -0.94 9.78
CA THR A 33 -9.32 -1.26 11.21
C THR A 33 -7.95 -0.83 11.74
N VAL A 34 -6.93 -0.88 10.89
CA VAL A 34 -5.52 -0.63 11.28
C VAL A 34 -5.00 0.74 10.84
N ALA A 35 -5.89 1.66 10.46
CA ALA A 35 -5.52 2.98 9.94
C ALA A 35 -4.53 3.74 10.83
N GLU A 36 -4.75 3.76 12.14
CA GLU A 36 -3.86 4.45 13.09
C GLU A 36 -2.44 3.88 13.06
N ARG A 37 -2.31 2.56 12.99
CA ARG A 37 -1.00 1.91 12.98
C ARG A 37 -0.30 2.12 11.65
N GLU A 38 -1.02 2.04 10.53
CA GLU A 38 -0.48 2.36 9.21
C GLU A 38 0.05 3.80 9.15
N ILE A 39 -0.71 4.76 9.66
CA ILE A 39 -0.29 6.18 9.73
C ILE A 39 0.96 6.33 10.60
N TYR A 40 0.97 5.69 11.79
CA TYR A 40 2.11 5.78 12.71
C TYR A 40 3.40 5.26 12.08
N VAL A 41 3.34 4.05 11.49
CA VAL A 41 4.51 3.44 10.84
C VAL A 41 4.95 4.26 9.64
N SER A 42 4.03 4.66 8.78
CA SER A 42 4.32 5.46 7.59
C SER A 42 4.99 6.79 7.95
N LYS A 43 4.46 7.49 8.96
CA LYS A 43 5.05 8.74 9.47
C LYS A 43 6.48 8.52 9.96
N TYR A 44 6.72 7.44 10.69
CA TYR A 44 8.06 7.12 11.21
C TYR A 44 9.04 6.78 10.09
N ILE A 45 8.63 5.94 9.12
CA ILE A 45 9.44 5.64 7.94
C ILE A 45 9.76 6.89 7.14
N CYS A 46 8.79 7.76 6.91
CA CYS A 46 9.00 9.02 6.20
C CYS A 46 9.99 9.92 6.91
N SER A 47 9.99 9.98 8.26
CA SER A 47 10.96 10.76 9.03
C SER A 47 12.38 10.24 8.85
N ILE A 48 12.59 8.92 8.76
CA ILE A 48 13.90 8.31 8.53
C ILE A 48 14.38 8.57 7.09
N LEU A 49 13.46 8.47 6.12
CA LEU A 49 13.78 8.58 4.70
C LEU A 49 13.78 10.02 4.18
N ASN A 50 13.46 11.00 5.03
CA ASN A 50 13.31 12.40 4.68
C ASN A 50 12.29 12.63 3.55
N ILE A 51 11.12 11.97 3.65
CA ILE A 51 10.00 12.05 2.72
C ILE A 51 8.89 12.89 3.37
N GLU A 52 8.29 13.83 2.63
CA GLU A 52 7.10 14.56 3.09
C GLU A 52 5.93 13.58 3.27
N HIS A 53 5.30 13.56 4.46
CA HIS A 53 4.20 12.65 4.75
C HIS A 53 2.86 13.38 4.84
N LYS A 54 1.88 12.93 4.07
CA LYS A 54 0.50 13.44 4.10
C LYS A 54 -0.48 12.32 4.38
N VAL A 55 -1.44 12.58 5.27
CA VAL A 55 -2.54 11.68 5.58
C VAL A 55 -3.80 12.19 4.91
N ILE A 56 -4.42 11.34 4.08
CA ILE A 56 -5.71 11.61 3.44
C ILE A 56 -6.77 10.84 4.21
N LYS A 57 -7.79 11.54 4.73
CA LYS A 57 -8.86 10.92 5.51
C LYS A 57 -10.19 10.98 4.77
N VAL A 58 -10.87 9.83 4.69
CA VAL A 58 -12.22 9.68 4.14
C VAL A 58 -12.92 8.55 4.89
N ASP A 59 -14.13 8.74 5.34
CA ASP A 59 -14.89 7.68 6.00
C ASP A 59 -15.67 6.85 4.98
N CYS A 60 -15.12 5.69 4.64
CA CYS A 60 -15.76 4.67 3.82
C CYS A 60 -16.00 3.36 4.60
N LYS A 61 -15.90 3.37 5.94
CA LYS A 61 -15.98 2.17 6.77
C LYS A 61 -17.24 1.35 6.51
N HIS A 62 -18.38 2.02 6.34
CA HIS A 62 -19.68 1.39 6.09
C HIS A 62 -19.80 0.73 4.71
N LEU A 63 -18.86 0.99 3.77
CA LEU A 63 -18.75 0.35 2.47
C LEU A 63 -17.76 -0.81 2.47
N GLY A 64 -17.04 -1.02 3.58
CA GLY A 64 -16.03 -2.05 3.74
C GLY A 64 -16.63 -3.45 3.88
N SER A 65 -15.77 -4.44 3.68
CA SER A 65 -16.08 -5.86 3.80
C SER A 65 -14.90 -6.59 4.45
N GLY A 66 -15.20 -7.67 5.16
CA GLY A 66 -14.19 -8.55 5.74
C GLY A 66 -13.35 -7.92 6.86
N SER A 67 -12.20 -8.51 7.12
CA SER A 67 -11.36 -8.19 8.28
C SER A 67 -10.76 -6.77 8.26
N LEU A 68 -10.58 -6.17 7.09
CA LEU A 68 -10.10 -4.79 6.98
C LEU A 68 -11.12 -3.76 7.48
N ALA A 69 -12.41 -4.07 7.42
CA ALA A 69 -13.50 -3.20 7.87
C ALA A 69 -14.06 -3.62 9.23
N ASP A 70 -13.58 -4.71 9.81
CA ASP A 70 -14.21 -5.39 10.96
C ASP A 70 -15.69 -5.71 10.67
N ALA A 71 -15.95 -6.22 9.47
CA ALA A 71 -17.29 -6.48 8.96
C ALA A 71 -17.42 -7.91 8.41
N LYS A 72 -18.68 -8.36 8.23
CA LYS A 72 -18.95 -9.64 7.58
C LYS A 72 -18.46 -9.62 6.13
N SER A 73 -17.75 -10.65 5.70
CA SER A 73 -17.33 -10.78 4.31
C SER A 73 -18.54 -10.91 3.37
N SER A 74 -18.46 -10.24 2.22
CA SER A 74 -19.44 -10.38 1.15
C SER A 74 -19.42 -11.78 0.56
N ASN A 75 -20.57 -12.27 0.07
CA ASN A 75 -20.67 -13.60 -0.57
C ASN A 75 -19.84 -13.72 -1.87
N ILE A 76 -19.46 -12.60 -2.48
CA ILE A 76 -18.59 -12.55 -3.67
C ILE A 76 -17.13 -12.27 -3.31
N SER A 77 -16.81 -12.19 -2.01
CA SER A 77 -15.46 -11.89 -1.54
C SER A 77 -14.50 -13.04 -1.90
N PRO A 78 -13.39 -12.76 -2.62
CA PRO A 78 -12.39 -13.77 -2.94
C PRO A 78 -11.53 -14.15 -1.72
N SER A 79 -11.49 -13.31 -0.68
CA SER A 79 -10.71 -13.52 0.54
C SER A 79 -11.34 -12.81 1.75
N LYS A 80 -10.89 -13.18 2.96
CA LYS A 80 -11.41 -12.60 4.21
C LYS A 80 -11.06 -11.11 4.37
N GLU A 81 -9.98 -10.64 3.75
CA GLU A 81 -9.49 -9.26 3.80
C GLU A 81 -9.92 -8.41 2.59
N TRP A 82 -10.81 -8.92 1.76
CA TRP A 82 -11.22 -8.21 0.57
C TRP A 82 -12.10 -6.98 0.90
N TRP A 83 -11.68 -5.82 0.40
CA TRP A 83 -12.46 -4.58 0.40
C TRP A 83 -12.79 -4.20 -1.04
N PRO A 84 -14.09 -4.04 -1.39
CA PRO A 84 -14.50 -3.74 -2.76
C PRO A 84 -13.84 -2.49 -3.32
N PHE A 85 -13.32 -2.55 -4.54
CA PHE A 85 -12.73 -1.41 -5.26
C PHE A 85 -11.62 -0.66 -4.50
N ARG A 86 -10.93 -1.32 -3.55
CA ARG A 86 -9.98 -0.67 -2.66
C ARG A 86 -8.87 0.06 -3.40
N ASN A 87 -8.15 -0.61 -4.31
CA ASN A 87 -7.01 0.00 -4.99
C ASN A 87 -7.45 1.14 -5.92
N GLN A 88 -8.65 1.04 -6.53
CA GLN A 88 -9.22 2.14 -7.31
C GLN A 88 -9.52 3.35 -6.41
N LEU A 89 -10.15 3.15 -5.25
CA LEU A 89 -10.42 4.20 -4.27
C LEU A 89 -9.14 4.90 -3.83
N LEU A 90 -8.13 4.13 -3.42
CA LEU A 90 -6.84 4.66 -2.95
C LEU A 90 -6.16 5.52 -4.03
N VAL A 91 -6.11 5.02 -5.26
CA VAL A 91 -5.51 5.77 -6.37
C VAL A 91 -6.31 7.02 -6.70
N THR A 92 -7.64 6.95 -6.71
CA THR A 92 -8.49 8.12 -6.97
C THR A 92 -8.24 9.24 -5.95
N LEU A 93 -8.23 8.91 -4.66
CA LEU A 93 -7.94 9.86 -3.59
C LEU A 93 -6.53 10.44 -3.67
N ALA A 94 -5.54 9.58 -3.96
CA ALA A 94 -4.17 10.03 -4.18
C ALA A 94 -4.05 10.96 -5.39
N SER A 95 -4.76 10.68 -6.49
CA SER A 95 -4.77 11.53 -7.69
C SER A 95 -5.36 12.91 -7.40
N MET A 96 -6.44 12.98 -6.64
CA MET A 96 -7.02 14.26 -6.21
C MET A 96 -6.04 15.10 -5.37
N GLN A 97 -5.29 14.46 -4.47
CA GLN A 97 -4.27 15.13 -3.67
C GLN A 97 -3.05 15.50 -4.51
N SER A 98 -2.67 14.66 -5.46
CA SER A 98 -1.53 14.87 -6.35
C SER A 98 -1.64 16.14 -7.19
N LEU A 99 -2.84 16.50 -7.64
CA LEU A 99 -3.10 17.76 -8.35
C LEU A 99 -2.74 18.97 -7.48
N LYS A 100 -3.10 18.93 -6.17
CA LYS A 100 -2.77 20.01 -5.22
C LYS A 100 -1.28 20.11 -4.94
N ASP A 101 -0.57 18.98 -5.01
CA ASP A 101 0.85 18.87 -4.67
C ASP A 101 1.77 18.99 -5.90
N SER A 102 1.18 19.18 -7.10
CA SER A 102 1.91 19.19 -8.38
C SER A 102 2.70 17.90 -8.61
N VAL A 103 2.10 16.76 -8.26
CA VAL A 103 2.62 15.40 -8.47
C VAL A 103 2.04 14.82 -9.75
N ASN A 104 2.89 14.21 -10.58
CA ASN A 104 2.47 13.58 -11.84
C ASN A 104 2.57 12.05 -11.82
N GLU A 105 3.37 11.49 -10.90
CA GLU A 105 3.57 10.05 -10.81
C GLU A 105 3.22 9.55 -9.40
N ILE A 106 2.30 8.58 -9.32
CA ILE A 106 1.91 7.90 -8.09
C ILE A 106 2.41 6.47 -8.15
N TYR A 107 3.20 6.08 -7.17
CA TYR A 107 3.76 4.75 -7.06
C TYR A 107 2.97 3.90 -6.07
N LEU A 108 2.74 2.62 -6.44
CA LEU A 108 2.14 1.60 -5.58
C LEU A 108 3.03 0.36 -5.52
N ALA A 109 2.95 -0.35 -4.40
CA ALA A 109 3.74 -1.54 -4.13
C ALA A 109 2.87 -2.82 -4.12
N SER A 110 2.04 -3.05 -5.14
CA SER A 110 1.43 -4.37 -5.32
C SER A 110 2.49 -5.35 -5.80
N VAL A 111 2.48 -6.55 -5.23
CA VAL A 111 3.47 -7.60 -5.50
C VAL A 111 2.82 -8.82 -6.13
N LYS A 112 3.61 -9.77 -6.60
CA LYS A 112 3.16 -10.96 -7.32
C LYS A 112 2.08 -11.75 -6.58
N SER A 113 2.15 -11.84 -5.26
CA SER A 113 1.12 -12.52 -4.45
C SER A 113 -0.23 -11.80 -4.45
N ASP A 114 -0.27 -10.52 -4.77
CA ASP A 114 -1.50 -9.71 -4.77
C ASP A 114 -2.32 -9.91 -6.06
N ASN A 115 -1.76 -10.57 -7.08
CA ASN A 115 -2.46 -10.93 -8.34
C ASN A 115 -3.67 -11.84 -8.15
N PHE A 116 -3.85 -12.41 -6.95
CA PHE A 116 -5.06 -13.12 -6.57
C PHE A 116 -6.29 -12.19 -6.63
N HIS A 117 -6.11 -10.90 -6.36
CA HIS A 117 -7.14 -9.88 -6.50
C HIS A 117 -7.03 -9.20 -7.85
N LYS A 118 -8.17 -9.01 -8.55
CA LYS A 118 -8.19 -8.37 -9.87
C LYS A 118 -7.59 -6.97 -9.87
N ASP A 119 -7.73 -6.24 -8.76
CA ASP A 119 -7.20 -4.88 -8.57
C ASP A 119 -5.71 -4.83 -8.17
N GLY A 120 -5.05 -6.00 -8.08
CA GLY A 120 -3.60 -6.14 -7.94
C GLY A 120 -2.88 -6.53 -9.24
N THR A 121 -3.58 -6.60 -10.38
CA THR A 121 -3.01 -7.09 -11.64
C THR A 121 -2.51 -5.97 -12.56
N GLU A 122 -1.55 -6.29 -13.45
CA GLU A 122 -1.07 -5.37 -14.47
C GLU A 122 -2.21 -4.84 -15.35
N ARG A 123 -3.14 -5.72 -15.75
CA ARG A 123 -4.32 -5.31 -16.54
C ARG A 123 -5.15 -4.24 -15.83
N PHE A 124 -5.34 -4.37 -14.53
CA PHE A 124 -6.06 -3.37 -13.73
C PHE A 124 -5.35 -2.02 -13.79
N TYR A 125 -4.04 -1.98 -13.55
CA TYR A 125 -3.27 -0.73 -13.57
C TYR A 125 -3.24 -0.08 -14.96
N ASN A 126 -3.21 -0.87 -16.03
CA ASN A 126 -3.29 -0.36 -17.41
C ASN A 126 -4.65 0.30 -17.67
N LEU A 127 -5.76 -0.32 -17.27
CA LEU A 127 -7.10 0.26 -17.39
C LEU A 127 -7.24 1.54 -16.55
N LEU A 128 -6.72 1.53 -15.33
CA LEU A 128 -6.75 2.67 -14.43
C LEU A 128 -5.92 3.84 -14.97
N ASN A 129 -4.73 3.59 -15.54
CA ASN A 129 -3.93 4.61 -16.20
C ASN A 129 -4.65 5.24 -17.40
N ASN A 130 -5.32 4.44 -18.22
CA ASN A 130 -6.12 4.97 -19.33
C ASN A 130 -7.24 5.89 -18.85
N LEU A 131 -7.92 5.51 -17.74
CA LEU A 131 -8.95 6.34 -17.13
C LEU A 131 -8.38 7.64 -16.56
N LEU A 132 -7.25 7.59 -15.86
CA LEU A 132 -6.58 8.76 -15.28
C LEU A 132 -6.04 9.71 -16.35
N PHE A 133 -5.49 9.16 -17.44
CA PHE A 133 -4.99 9.96 -18.56
C PHE A 133 -6.10 10.68 -19.32
N TYR A 134 -7.30 10.13 -19.34
CA TYR A 134 -8.47 10.77 -19.95
C TYR A 134 -8.99 11.96 -19.14
N GLN A 135 -8.63 12.05 -17.86
CA GLN A 135 -9.01 13.14 -16.97
C GLN A 135 -7.91 14.22 -16.89
N GLU A 136 -8.27 15.37 -16.32
CA GLU A 136 -7.36 16.49 -16.11
C GLU A 136 -6.20 16.10 -15.19
N GLY A 137 -5.01 16.62 -15.49
CA GLY A 137 -3.81 16.47 -14.66
C GLY A 137 -2.81 15.42 -15.11
N GLU A 138 -3.15 14.59 -16.10
CA GLU A 138 -2.24 13.60 -16.72
C GLU A 138 -1.45 12.75 -15.71
N ILE A 139 -2.13 12.34 -14.62
CA ILE A 139 -1.49 11.57 -13.54
C ILE A 139 -1.24 10.15 -14.02
N LYS A 140 -0.02 9.67 -13.76
CA LYS A 140 0.41 8.31 -14.06
C LYS A 140 0.55 7.48 -12.80
N VAL A 141 0.00 6.28 -12.82
CA VAL A 141 0.16 5.27 -11.76
C VAL A 141 1.20 4.25 -12.19
N ILE A 142 2.16 3.99 -11.32
CA ILE A 142 3.30 3.11 -11.59
C ILE A 142 3.40 2.07 -10.48
N CYS A 143 3.39 0.79 -10.85
CA CYS A 143 3.55 -0.33 -9.94
C CYS A 143 4.73 -1.22 -10.39
N PRO A 144 5.98 -0.88 -10.01
CA PRO A 144 7.19 -1.55 -10.54
C PRO A 144 7.51 -2.86 -9.82
N THR A 145 6.62 -3.31 -8.93
CA THR A 145 6.83 -4.45 -8.03
C THR A 145 5.96 -5.67 -8.34
N LEU A 146 5.11 -5.59 -9.38
CA LEU A 146 4.11 -6.61 -9.75
C LEU A 146 4.71 -8.00 -9.97
N GLU A 147 5.92 -8.09 -10.50
CA GLU A 147 6.60 -9.35 -10.79
C GLU A 147 7.45 -9.88 -9.62
N ASN A 148 7.56 -9.12 -8.53
CA ASN A 148 8.40 -9.47 -7.39
C ASN A 148 7.56 -10.04 -6.24
N TYR A 149 8.16 -10.94 -5.45
CA TYR A 149 7.69 -11.27 -4.11
C TYR A 149 8.24 -10.26 -3.08
N SER A 150 7.59 -10.16 -1.93
CA SER A 150 7.96 -9.18 -0.89
C SER A 150 9.41 -9.27 -0.42
N HIS A 151 9.95 -10.49 -0.23
CA HIS A 151 11.34 -10.68 0.19
C HIS A 151 12.35 -10.26 -0.89
N GLU A 152 11.99 -10.45 -2.16
CA GLU A 152 12.84 -10.02 -3.29
C GLU A 152 13.00 -8.50 -3.36
N LEU A 153 11.97 -7.74 -2.93
CA LEU A 153 12.06 -6.28 -2.88
C LEU A 153 13.10 -5.78 -1.89
N VAL A 154 13.26 -6.49 -0.77
CA VAL A 154 14.28 -6.14 0.24
C VAL A 154 15.68 -6.25 -0.38
N THR A 155 15.95 -7.33 -1.10
CA THR A 155 17.23 -7.54 -1.80
C THR A 155 17.39 -6.58 -2.98
N LYS A 156 16.34 -6.44 -3.82
CA LYS A 156 16.34 -5.59 -5.02
C LYS A 156 16.70 -4.13 -4.72
N TYR A 157 16.19 -3.60 -3.62
CA TYR A 157 16.42 -2.21 -3.24
C TYR A 157 17.46 -2.05 -2.13
N ASN A 158 18.13 -3.13 -1.68
CA ASN A 158 19.07 -3.12 -0.55
C ASN A 158 18.50 -2.45 0.70
N VAL A 159 17.24 -2.81 1.06
CA VAL A 159 16.54 -2.19 2.17
C VAL A 159 17.15 -2.61 3.51
N PRO A 160 17.53 -1.67 4.40
CA PRO A 160 18.02 -2.02 5.73
C PRO A 160 16.99 -2.86 6.50
N ILE A 161 17.47 -3.95 7.13
CA ILE A 161 16.62 -4.86 7.92
C ILE A 161 15.87 -4.10 9.03
N THR A 162 16.48 -3.09 9.61
CA THR A 162 15.86 -2.22 10.61
C THR A 162 14.55 -1.56 10.14
N LEU A 163 14.43 -1.21 8.85
CA LEU A 163 13.18 -0.68 8.29
C LEU A 163 12.14 -1.79 8.14
N ILE A 164 12.56 -3.00 7.79
CA ILE A 164 11.67 -4.16 7.62
C ILE A 164 11.08 -4.61 8.96
N THR A 165 11.87 -4.55 10.05
CA THR A 165 11.38 -4.90 11.39
C THR A 165 10.33 -3.93 11.92
N MET A 166 10.29 -2.70 11.41
CA MET A 166 9.28 -1.68 11.76
C MET A 166 7.96 -1.84 11.00
N ALA A 167 7.96 -2.61 9.92
CA ALA A 167 6.78 -2.79 9.08
C ALA A 167 5.59 -3.36 9.87
N HIS A 168 4.39 -2.90 9.52
CA HIS A 168 3.14 -3.42 10.03
C HIS A 168 2.25 -3.89 8.88
N SER A 169 1.98 -5.19 8.84
CA SER A 169 1.17 -5.80 7.79
C SER A 169 -0.09 -6.48 8.35
N CYS A 170 -0.39 -6.34 9.64
CA CYS A 170 -1.61 -6.90 10.22
C CYS A 170 -2.85 -6.21 9.64
N HIS A 171 -3.90 -6.99 9.35
CA HIS A 171 -5.16 -6.48 8.77
C HIS A 171 -6.25 -6.21 9.82
N ILE A 172 -6.08 -6.69 11.05
CA ILE A 172 -7.15 -6.72 12.04
C ILE A 172 -6.83 -6.06 13.37
N SER A 173 -5.57 -5.67 13.60
CA SER A 173 -5.16 -5.10 14.88
C SER A 173 -3.97 -4.15 14.72
N ASN A 174 -3.90 -3.14 15.58
CA ASN A 174 -2.74 -2.25 15.71
C ASN A 174 -1.49 -2.96 16.25
N LEU A 175 -1.64 -4.17 16.79
CA LEU A 175 -0.55 -5.10 17.11
C LEU A 175 -0.59 -6.29 16.15
N ALA A 176 0.57 -6.87 15.85
CA ALA A 176 0.64 -8.05 14.99
C ALA A 176 -0.10 -9.24 15.62
N CYS A 177 -1.19 -9.70 14.99
CA CYS A 177 -1.98 -10.82 15.50
C CYS A 177 -1.34 -12.20 15.23
N GLY A 178 -0.37 -12.30 14.32
CA GLY A 178 0.34 -13.52 13.95
C GLY A 178 -0.43 -14.48 13.02
N ILE A 179 -1.74 -14.30 12.82
CA ILE A 179 -2.60 -15.29 12.15
C ILE A 179 -3.29 -14.80 10.87
N CYS A 180 -3.41 -13.49 10.64
CA CYS A 180 -4.00 -12.97 9.40
C CYS A 180 -3.01 -13.10 8.22
N SER A 181 -3.54 -13.04 7.00
CA SER A 181 -2.73 -13.16 5.76
C SER A 181 -1.58 -12.14 5.71
N GLY A 182 -1.80 -10.92 6.17
CA GLY A 182 -0.76 -9.90 6.25
C GLY A 182 0.35 -10.25 7.24
N CYS A 183 0.02 -10.75 8.43
CA CYS A 183 1.02 -11.22 9.40
C CYS A 183 1.80 -12.44 8.87
N ILE A 184 1.12 -13.40 8.25
CA ILE A 184 1.75 -14.58 7.65
C ILE A 184 2.71 -14.17 6.53
N LYS A 185 2.29 -13.24 5.67
CA LYS A 185 3.16 -12.68 4.61
C LYS A 185 4.41 -12.03 5.20
N GLN A 186 4.27 -11.22 6.26
CA GLN A 186 5.40 -10.58 6.94
C GLN A 186 6.34 -11.57 7.60
N LEU A 187 5.81 -12.60 8.28
CA LEU A 187 6.61 -13.68 8.86
C LEU A 187 7.40 -14.45 7.80
N LYS A 188 6.77 -14.74 6.65
CA LYS A 188 7.45 -15.37 5.52
C LYS A 188 8.61 -14.52 5.01
N VAL A 189 8.44 -13.20 4.89
CA VAL A 189 9.53 -12.30 4.50
C VAL A 189 10.70 -12.38 5.50
N ARG A 190 10.40 -12.36 6.80
CA ARG A 190 11.43 -12.49 7.84
C ARG A 190 12.18 -13.81 7.73
N TYR A 191 11.45 -14.90 7.55
CA TYR A 191 12.04 -16.24 7.39
C TYR A 191 12.98 -16.32 6.17
N GLU A 192 12.53 -15.84 5.00
CA GLU A 192 13.31 -15.84 3.75
C GLU A 192 14.57 -14.95 3.85
N LEU A 193 14.57 -13.96 4.73
CA LEU A 193 15.71 -13.08 4.98
C LEU A 193 16.61 -13.54 6.14
N GLY A 194 16.28 -14.65 6.81
CA GLY A 194 17.01 -15.14 7.98
C GLY A 194 16.91 -14.21 9.20
N ILE A 195 15.79 -13.47 9.33
CA ILE A 195 15.53 -12.58 10.47
C ILE A 195 14.68 -13.37 11.49
N GLU A 196 15.20 -13.57 12.68
CA GLU A 196 14.46 -14.17 13.80
C GLU A 196 13.39 -13.24 14.39
#